data_d6bc901658eea70ae75823b9c05a0af4
#
_entry.id   d6bc901658eea70ae75823b9c05a0af4
#
_cell.length_a   1.000
_cell.length_b   1.000
_cell.length_c   1.000
_cell.angle_alpha   90.00
_cell.angle_beta   90.00
_cell.angle_gamma   90.00
#
_symmetry.space_group_name_H-M   'P 1'
#
loop_
_entity.id
_entity.type
_entity.pdbx_description
1 polymer ?
#
loop_
_entity_poly.entity_id
_entity_poly.type
_entity_poly.pdbx_seq_one_letter_code
_entity_poly.pdbx_strand_id
1 'polypeptide(L)'
;MSEWEFAQANPEQQLAKVHHFSMCTKQECGEVEFTITVKEFLTPRDPAMGFFAQADKQTNQGVTLYTPVGWGKTLLAALAQCMREVERFPYRP
;
A
#
# COMPACT_ATOMS: atom_id res chain seq x y z
N MET A 1 -7.84 -20.13 8.65
CA MET A 1 -7.37 -19.07 9.55
C MET A 1 -5.91 -19.27 9.87
N SER A 2 -5.12 -18.21 9.75
CA SER A 2 -3.71 -18.27 10.12
C SER A 2 -3.53 -18.05 11.61
N GLU A 3 -2.48 -18.66 12.19
CA GLU A 3 -2.24 -18.60 13.64
C GLU A 3 -2.05 -17.17 14.17
N TRP A 4 -1.50 -16.27 13.33
CA TRP A 4 -1.22 -14.89 13.75
C TRP A 4 -2.47 -14.13 14.17
N GLU A 5 -3.64 -14.54 13.69
CA GLU A 5 -4.92 -13.90 14.01
C GLU A 5 -5.27 -14.02 15.49
N PHE A 6 -4.72 -15.02 16.18
CA PHE A 6 -4.98 -15.25 17.59
C PHE A 6 -4.03 -14.49 18.52
N ALA A 7 -3.04 -13.77 17.97
CA ALA A 7 -2.07 -13.04 18.78
C ALA A 7 -2.64 -11.76 19.38
N GLN A 8 -3.67 -11.18 18.76
CA GLN A 8 -4.26 -9.95 19.27
C GLN A 8 -5.12 -10.25 20.50
N ALA A 9 -4.65 -9.82 21.66
CA ALA A 9 -5.33 -10.06 22.93
C ALA A 9 -6.09 -8.86 23.47
N ASN A 10 -5.80 -7.65 22.96
CA ASN A 10 -6.37 -6.40 23.42
C ASN A 10 -7.15 -5.74 22.27
N PRO A 11 -8.45 -5.39 22.44
CA PRO A 11 -9.22 -4.77 21.38
C PRO A 11 -8.72 -3.37 20.97
N GLU A 12 -7.92 -2.73 21.80
CA GLU A 12 -7.31 -1.43 21.46
C GLU A 12 -6.11 -1.58 20.52
N GLN A 13 -5.53 -2.78 20.43
CA GLN A 13 -4.46 -3.08 19.51
C GLN A 13 -5.03 -3.32 18.11
N GLN A 14 -4.29 -2.93 17.08
CA GLN A 14 -4.62 -3.28 15.70
C GLN A 14 -3.49 -4.14 15.13
N LEU A 15 -3.72 -5.43 15.12
CA LEU A 15 -2.78 -6.36 14.51
C LEU A 15 -3.00 -6.38 13.01
N ALA A 16 -1.92 -6.28 12.25
CA ALA A 16 -1.96 -6.38 10.80
C ALA A 16 -0.82 -7.25 10.32
N LYS A 17 -1.07 -8.03 9.28
CA LYS A 17 -0.02 -8.75 8.55
C LYS A 17 0.52 -7.83 7.46
N VAL A 18 1.84 -7.82 7.28
CA VAL A 18 2.49 -6.95 6.31
C VAL A 18 3.01 -7.78 5.13
N HIS A 19 2.66 -7.36 3.93
CA HIS A 19 3.16 -7.94 2.68
C HIS A 19 3.99 -6.89 1.95
N HIS A 20 5.11 -7.30 1.38
CA HIS A 20 5.99 -6.41 0.63
C HIS A 20 6.06 -6.82 -0.84
N PHE A 21 5.95 -5.85 -1.74
CA PHE A 21 6.02 -6.07 -3.17
C PHE A 21 6.97 -5.07 -3.80
N SER A 22 7.71 -5.51 -4.82
CA SER A 22 8.57 -4.64 -5.61
C SER A 22 7.89 -4.37 -6.95
N MET A 23 7.85 -3.11 -7.35
CA MET A 23 7.32 -2.68 -8.64
C MET A 23 8.34 -1.81 -9.33
N CYS A 24 8.80 -2.24 -10.49
CA CYS A 24 9.68 -1.43 -11.34
C CYS A 24 8.85 -0.80 -12.46
N THR A 25 9.01 0.49 -12.67
CA THR A 25 8.32 1.20 -13.74
C THR A 25 9.27 2.14 -14.45
N LYS A 26 9.03 2.37 -15.74
CA LYS A 26 9.80 3.34 -16.51
C LYS A 26 9.30 4.73 -16.24
N GLN A 27 10.21 5.61 -15.85
CA GLN A 27 9.96 7.03 -15.65
C GLN A 27 10.87 7.82 -16.59
N GLU A 28 10.67 9.13 -16.68
CA GLU A 28 11.52 9.99 -17.50
C GLU A 28 13.00 9.92 -17.11
N CYS A 29 13.28 9.71 -15.83
CA CYS A 29 14.64 9.60 -15.30
C CYS A 29 15.23 8.18 -15.44
N GLY A 30 14.49 7.22 -16.00
CA GLY A 30 14.89 5.82 -16.14
C GLY A 30 13.99 4.88 -15.36
N GLU A 31 14.43 3.67 -15.11
CA GLU A 31 13.69 2.71 -14.31
C GLU A 31 13.75 3.09 -12.84
N VAL A 32 12.59 3.09 -12.19
CA VAL A 32 12.47 3.36 -10.74
C VAL A 32 11.78 2.18 -10.10
N GLU A 33 12.35 1.68 -9.01
CA GLU A 33 11.77 0.63 -8.20
C GLU A 33 11.02 1.22 -7.02
N PHE A 34 9.76 0.83 -6.89
CA PHE A 34 8.93 1.16 -5.74
C PHE A 34 8.73 -0.10 -4.89
N THR A 35 8.91 0.00 -3.59
CA THR A 35 8.51 -1.05 -2.67
C THR A 35 7.15 -0.69 -2.12
N ILE A 36 6.16 -1.55 -2.38
CA ILE A 36 4.80 -1.33 -1.91
C ILE A 36 4.57 -2.24 -0.72
N THR A 37 4.22 -1.64 0.41
CA THR A 37 3.88 -2.36 1.63
C THR A 37 2.36 -2.41 1.75
N VAL A 38 1.80 -3.62 1.88
CA VAL A 38 0.36 -3.81 2.06
C VAL A 38 0.11 -4.34 3.46
N LYS A 39 -0.72 -3.64 4.22
CA LYS A 39 -1.18 -4.09 5.53
C LYS A 39 -2.52 -4.78 5.39
N GLU A 40 -2.59 -6.00 5.89
CA GLU A 40 -3.82 -6.78 5.99
C GLU A 40 -4.28 -6.71 7.44
N PHE A 41 -5.34 -5.94 7.71
CA PHE A 41 -5.83 -5.73 9.06
C PHE A 41 -6.66 -6.92 9.53
N LEU A 42 -6.41 -7.37 10.76
CA LEU A 42 -7.18 -8.45 11.36
C LEU A 42 -8.64 -8.03 11.59
N THR A 43 -8.82 -6.83 12.16
CA THR A 43 -10.15 -6.26 12.41
C THR A 43 -10.22 -4.86 11.83
N PRO A 44 -10.53 -4.73 10.52
CA PRO A 44 -10.63 -3.41 9.91
C PRO A 44 -11.84 -2.65 10.45
N ARG A 45 -11.69 -1.34 10.59
CA ARG A 45 -12.81 -0.47 11.03
C ARG A 45 -13.93 -0.46 10.00
N ASP A 46 -13.57 -0.51 8.72
CA ASP A 46 -14.50 -0.60 7.61
C ASP A 46 -14.17 -1.88 6.82
N PRO A 47 -15.13 -2.83 6.68
CA PRO A 47 -14.88 -4.06 5.93
C PRO A 47 -14.42 -3.84 4.49
N ALA A 48 -14.78 -2.70 3.90
CA ALA A 48 -14.33 -2.35 2.55
C ALA A 48 -12.86 -1.91 2.50
N MET A 49 -12.25 -1.66 3.66
CA MET A 49 -10.88 -1.14 3.80
C MET A 49 -10.01 -2.09 4.63
N GLY A 50 -10.14 -3.39 4.39
CA GLY A 50 -9.36 -4.40 5.09
C GLY A 50 -7.89 -4.43 4.73
N PHE A 51 -7.51 -3.84 3.60
CA PHE A 51 -6.13 -3.80 3.10
C PHE A 51 -5.73 -2.37 2.77
N PHE A 52 -4.52 -1.99 3.18
CA PHE A 52 -3.96 -0.67 2.88
C PHE A 52 -2.58 -0.84 2.25
N ALA A 53 -2.40 -0.31 1.05
CA ALA A 53 -1.13 -0.33 0.32
C ALA A 53 -0.51 1.06 0.31
N GLN A 54 0.81 1.12 0.44
CA GLN A 54 1.56 2.38 0.41
C GLN A 54 2.92 2.15 -0.24
N ALA A 55 3.28 3.05 -1.16
CA ALA A 55 4.60 3.03 -1.78
C ALA A 55 5.64 3.69 -0.86
N ASP A 56 6.91 3.36 -1.09
CA ASP A 56 8.03 3.89 -0.30
C ASP A 56 8.55 5.23 -0.82
N LYS A 57 8.15 5.63 -2.04
CA LYS A 57 8.63 6.85 -2.68
C LYS A 57 7.47 7.76 -3.05
N GLN A 58 7.72 9.05 -3.03
CA GLN A 58 6.72 10.04 -3.39
C GLN A 58 6.78 10.34 -4.89
N THR A 59 5.63 10.62 -5.47
CA THR A 59 5.50 11.10 -6.84
C THR A 59 5.12 12.58 -6.82
N ASN A 60 5.33 13.26 -7.95
CA ASN A 60 5.08 14.70 -8.02
C ASN A 60 3.71 14.95 -8.66
N GLN A 61 2.82 15.55 -7.88
CA GLN A 61 1.47 15.89 -8.27
C GLN A 61 1.36 17.30 -8.87
N GLY A 62 2.49 17.87 -9.30
CA GLY A 62 2.59 19.25 -9.80
C GLY A 62 3.22 20.14 -8.75
N VAL A 63 2.41 20.68 -7.83
CA VAL A 63 2.91 21.59 -6.79
C VAL A 63 3.18 20.91 -5.46
N THR A 64 2.70 19.67 -5.27
CA THR A 64 2.88 18.92 -4.02
C THR A 64 3.42 17.51 -4.28
N LEU A 65 4.18 17.01 -3.31
CA LEU A 65 4.60 15.61 -3.32
C LEU A 65 3.43 14.74 -2.84
N TYR A 66 3.33 13.55 -3.42
CA TYR A 66 2.25 12.61 -3.13
C TYR A 66 2.81 11.22 -2.92
N THR A 67 2.43 10.58 -1.82
CA THR A 67 2.78 9.19 -1.57
C THR A 67 1.65 8.30 -2.12
N PRO A 68 1.91 7.47 -3.15
CA PRO A 68 0.88 6.59 -3.69
C PRO A 68 0.37 5.62 -2.65
N VAL A 69 -0.95 5.53 -2.53
CA VAL A 69 -1.63 4.64 -1.58
C VAL A 69 -2.81 3.96 -2.25
N GLY A 70 -3.28 2.88 -1.63
CA GLY A 70 -4.47 2.18 -2.08
C GLY A 70 -5.18 1.50 -0.93
N TRP A 71 -6.50 1.44 -1.01
CA TRP A 71 -7.35 0.73 -0.07
C TRP A 71 -8.20 -0.27 -0.82
N GLY A 72 -8.57 -1.36 -0.17
CA GLY A 72 -9.43 -2.34 -0.80
C GLY A 72 -9.92 -3.41 0.16
N LYS A 73 -10.91 -4.18 -0.31
CA LYS A 73 -11.44 -5.35 0.40
C LYS A 73 -10.50 -6.55 0.30
N THR A 74 -9.60 -6.54 -0.68
CA THR A 74 -8.67 -7.63 -0.94
C THR A 74 -7.27 -7.08 -1.12
N LEU A 75 -6.27 -7.95 -0.97
CA LEU A 75 -4.88 -7.60 -1.25
C LEU A 75 -4.73 -7.07 -2.68
N LEU A 76 -5.35 -7.77 -3.64
CA LEU A 76 -5.27 -7.37 -5.04
C LEU A 76 -5.85 -5.97 -5.27
N ALA A 77 -7.01 -5.66 -4.68
CA ALA A 77 -7.66 -4.37 -4.86
C ALA A 77 -6.80 -3.22 -4.32
N ALA A 78 -6.25 -3.37 -3.12
CA ALA A 78 -5.41 -2.35 -2.50
C ALA A 78 -4.10 -2.17 -3.28
N LEU A 79 -3.44 -3.28 -3.63
CA LEU A 79 -2.19 -3.24 -4.39
C LEU A 79 -2.38 -2.62 -5.76
N ALA A 80 -3.44 -3.03 -6.49
CA ALA A 80 -3.72 -2.51 -7.82
C ALA A 80 -4.02 -1.01 -7.79
N GLN A 81 -4.75 -0.53 -6.80
CA GLN A 81 -5.00 0.90 -6.66
C GLN A 81 -3.71 1.67 -6.40
N CYS A 82 -2.84 1.17 -5.52
CA CYS A 82 -1.56 1.81 -5.24
C CYS A 82 -0.69 1.87 -6.50
N MET A 83 -0.64 0.77 -7.27
CA MET A 83 0.12 0.72 -8.53
C MET A 83 -0.41 1.73 -9.55
N ARG A 84 -1.73 1.90 -9.65
CA ARG A 84 -2.32 2.91 -10.52
C ARG A 84 -1.93 4.33 -10.08
N GLU A 85 -1.89 4.57 -8.79
CA GLU A 85 -1.49 5.88 -8.26
C GLU A 85 0.00 6.15 -8.51
N VAL A 86 0.87 5.12 -8.50
CA VAL A 86 2.27 5.25 -8.87
C VAL A 86 2.41 5.70 -10.33
N GLU A 87 1.60 5.13 -11.22
CA GLU A 87 1.65 5.47 -12.65
C GLU A 87 1.01 6.81 -12.98
N ARG A 88 0.15 7.31 -12.11
CA ARG A 88 -0.63 8.53 -12.35
C ARG A 88 0.22 9.79 -12.34
N PHE A 89 1.24 9.84 -11.50
CA PHE A 89 2.10 11.00 -11.36
C PHE A 89 3.57 10.61 -11.54
N PRO A 90 4.39 11.45 -12.20
CA PRO A 90 5.79 11.13 -12.41
C PRO A 90 6.59 11.16 -11.11
N TYR A 91 7.52 10.22 -10.98
CA TYR A 91 8.51 10.25 -9.91
C TYR A 91 9.63 11.21 -10.29
N ARG A 92 9.94 12.15 -9.40
CA ARG A 92 11.06 13.07 -9.56
C ARG A 92 11.89 13.05 -8.29
N PRO A 93 13.13 12.54 -8.39
CA PRO A 93 14.04 12.52 -7.26
C PRO A 93 14.44 13.91 -6.78
#